data_ed5c3a782b4a38380f5ef50e2788a0c5
#
_entry.id   ed5c3a782b4a38380f5ef50e2788a0c5
#
_cell.length_a   1.000
_cell.length_b   1.000
_cell.length_c   1.000
_cell.angle_alpha   90.00
_cell.angle_beta   90.00
_cell.angle_gamma   90.00
#
_symmetry.space_group_name_H-M   'P 1'
#
loop_
_entity.id
_entity.type
_entity.pdbx_description
1 polymer ?
#
loop_
_entity_poly.entity_id
_entity_poly.type
_entity_poly.pdbx_seq_one_letter_code
_entity_poly.pdbx_strand_id
1 'polypeptide(L)'
;MNFGNDIKEDDEFVEEVKRTLGITWKDETTDNNVRDYIRQGVEVLQNDVGTSIDFENDDIARGLLKTYCRYARNNSEEYFIENNLQTILKLEVQYGKDKV
;
A
#
# COMPACT_ATOMS: atom_id res chain seq x y z
N MET A 1 -7.98 -14.26 8.62
CA MET A 1 -8.00 -13.69 7.28
C MET A 1 -6.95 -12.60 7.15
N ASN A 2 -6.29 -12.54 6.04
CA ASN A 2 -5.24 -11.56 5.80
C ASN A 2 -5.74 -10.52 4.79
N PHE A 3 -6.29 -9.44 5.30
CA PHE A 3 -6.87 -8.40 4.45
C PHE A 3 -5.87 -7.80 3.49
N GLY A 4 -4.61 -7.67 3.93
CA GLY A 4 -3.60 -7.06 3.11
C GLY A 4 -3.30 -7.83 1.83
N ASN A 5 -3.32 -9.16 1.90
CA ASN A 5 -3.00 -9.97 0.73
C ASN A 5 -4.10 -9.96 -0.32
N ASP A 6 -5.34 -9.66 0.09
CA ASP A 6 -6.48 -9.73 -0.83
C ASP A 6 -6.73 -8.41 -1.55
N ILE A 7 -6.20 -7.31 -1.04
CA ILE A 7 -6.53 -6.01 -1.60
C ILE A 7 -5.98 -5.83 -3.03
N LYS A 8 -4.93 -6.55 -3.38
CA LYS A 8 -4.41 -6.51 -4.75
C LYS A 8 -5.38 -7.07 -5.77
N GLU A 9 -6.33 -7.89 -5.31
CA GLU A 9 -7.35 -8.49 -6.18
C GLU A 9 -8.63 -7.65 -6.21
N ASP A 10 -8.68 -6.57 -5.45
CA ASP A 10 -9.83 -5.67 -5.41
C ASP A 10 -9.76 -4.74 -6.60
N ASP A 11 -10.57 -4.99 -7.62
CA ASP A 11 -10.58 -4.19 -8.84
C ASP A 11 -10.85 -2.73 -8.58
N GLU A 12 -11.71 -2.43 -7.60
CA GLU A 12 -12.01 -1.05 -7.25
C GLU A 12 -10.78 -0.35 -6.70
N PHE A 13 -10.03 -1.03 -5.85
CA PHE A 13 -8.80 -0.45 -5.31
C PHE A 13 -7.75 -0.28 -6.40
N VAL A 14 -7.64 -1.24 -7.30
CA VAL A 14 -6.72 -1.13 -8.44
C VAL A 14 -7.05 0.13 -9.23
N GLU A 15 -8.34 0.41 -9.47
CA GLU A 15 -8.72 1.63 -10.19
C GLU A 15 -8.37 2.88 -9.39
N GLU A 16 -8.54 2.86 -8.07
CA GLU A 16 -8.13 3.99 -7.23
C GLU A 16 -6.64 4.27 -7.37
N VAL A 17 -5.82 3.21 -7.32
CA VAL A 17 -4.38 3.36 -7.46
C VAL A 17 -4.02 3.91 -8.84
N LYS A 18 -4.67 3.39 -9.88
CA LYS A 18 -4.43 3.88 -11.24
C LYS A 18 -4.71 5.39 -11.33
N ARG A 19 -5.80 5.85 -10.71
CA ARG A 19 -6.10 7.28 -10.69
C ARG A 19 -5.02 8.06 -9.97
N THR A 20 -4.54 7.53 -8.85
CA THR A 20 -3.45 8.16 -8.10
C THR A 20 -2.19 8.29 -8.95
N LEU A 21 -1.93 7.28 -9.78
CA LEU A 21 -0.76 7.24 -10.64
C LEU A 21 -0.93 7.99 -11.96
N GLY A 22 -2.13 8.50 -12.23
CA GLY A 22 -2.40 9.19 -13.48
C GLY A 22 -2.57 8.26 -14.67
N ILE A 23 -2.92 7.00 -14.43
CA ILE A 23 -3.11 6.01 -15.48
C ILE A 23 -4.57 6.04 -15.93
N THR A 24 -4.80 6.42 -17.19
CA THR A 24 -6.16 6.55 -17.73
C THR A 24 -6.51 5.47 -18.74
N TRP A 25 -5.54 4.64 -19.13
CA TRP A 25 -5.75 3.61 -20.15
C TRP A 25 -5.99 2.26 -19.50
N LYS A 26 -6.59 1.35 -20.27
CA LYS A 26 -6.80 -0.03 -19.84
C LYS A 26 -5.84 -0.94 -20.60
N ASP A 27 -5.06 -1.70 -19.85
CA ASP A 27 -4.05 -2.57 -20.39
C ASP A 27 -3.74 -3.62 -19.33
N GLU A 28 -3.86 -4.89 -19.69
CA GLU A 28 -3.68 -5.97 -18.75
C GLU A 28 -2.30 -5.95 -18.10
N THR A 29 -1.27 -5.66 -18.90
CA THR A 29 0.09 -5.60 -18.38
C THR A 29 0.22 -4.49 -17.34
N THR A 30 -0.34 -3.31 -17.63
CA THR A 30 -0.32 -2.20 -16.70
C THR A 30 -1.06 -2.54 -15.42
N ASP A 31 -2.24 -3.15 -15.54
CA ASP A 31 -3.03 -3.52 -14.38
C ASP A 31 -2.30 -4.54 -13.52
N ASN A 32 -1.61 -5.51 -14.14
CA ASN A 32 -0.83 -6.50 -13.41
C ASN A 32 0.35 -5.85 -12.69
N ASN A 33 0.98 -4.87 -13.32
CA ASN A 33 2.05 -4.12 -12.65
C ASN A 33 1.54 -3.37 -11.43
N VAL A 34 0.36 -2.77 -11.55
CA VAL A 34 -0.26 -2.08 -10.41
C VAL A 34 -0.54 -3.05 -9.28
N ARG A 35 -1.06 -4.23 -9.60
CA ARG A 35 -1.31 -5.26 -8.58
C ARG A 35 -0.01 -5.68 -7.89
N ASP A 36 1.09 -5.75 -8.63
CA ASP A 36 2.39 -6.06 -8.03
C ASP A 36 2.86 -4.96 -7.08
N TYR A 37 2.67 -3.70 -7.45
CA TYR A 37 3.01 -2.60 -6.56
C TYR A 37 2.20 -2.67 -5.27
N ILE A 38 0.91 -2.99 -5.39
CA ILE A 38 0.03 -3.12 -4.23
C ILE A 38 0.54 -4.25 -3.33
N ARG A 39 0.86 -5.40 -3.91
CA ARG A 39 1.36 -6.54 -3.15
C ARG A 39 2.65 -6.19 -2.40
N GLN A 40 3.57 -5.55 -3.09
CA GLN A 40 4.83 -5.13 -2.47
C GLN A 40 4.60 -4.16 -1.33
N GLY A 41 3.71 -3.20 -1.53
CA GLY A 41 3.40 -2.21 -0.50
C GLY A 41 2.77 -2.82 0.73
N VAL A 42 1.88 -3.80 0.53
CA VAL A 42 1.28 -4.53 1.63
C VAL A 42 2.37 -5.21 2.45
N GLU A 43 3.30 -5.90 1.78
CA GLU A 43 4.38 -6.58 2.47
C GLU A 43 5.27 -5.60 3.25
N VAL A 44 5.65 -4.51 2.62
CA VAL A 44 6.51 -3.51 3.26
C VAL A 44 5.84 -2.94 4.50
N LEU A 45 4.58 -2.53 4.37
CA LEU A 45 3.88 -1.88 5.48
C LEU A 45 3.59 -2.86 6.62
N GLN A 46 3.19 -4.08 6.30
CA GLN A 46 2.91 -5.06 7.34
C GLN A 46 4.18 -5.52 8.04
N ASN A 47 5.29 -5.62 7.31
CA ASN A 47 6.57 -5.93 7.95
C ASN A 47 7.00 -4.80 8.88
N ASP A 48 6.83 -3.57 8.46
CA ASP A 48 7.25 -2.42 9.25
C ASP A 48 6.40 -2.27 10.51
N VAL A 49 5.10 -2.46 10.36
CA VAL A 49 4.16 -2.38 11.49
C VAL A 49 4.22 -3.63 12.36
N GLY A 50 4.52 -4.76 11.76
CA GLY A 50 4.67 -6.02 12.48
C GLY A 50 3.40 -6.82 12.64
N THR A 51 2.34 -6.48 11.94
CA THR A 51 1.08 -7.21 12.01
C THR A 51 0.28 -6.94 10.74
N SER A 52 -0.82 -7.66 10.59
CA SER A 52 -1.74 -7.44 9.46
C SER A 52 -2.42 -6.08 9.60
N ILE A 53 -2.64 -5.43 8.48
CA ILE A 53 -3.26 -4.11 8.41
C ILE A 53 -4.56 -4.23 7.62
N ASP A 54 -5.60 -3.54 8.11
CA ASP A 54 -6.89 -3.53 7.43
C ASP A 54 -6.92 -2.40 6.40
N PHE A 55 -6.42 -2.69 5.21
CA PHE A 55 -6.37 -1.68 4.14
C PHE A 55 -7.73 -1.35 3.57
N GLU A 56 -8.74 -2.15 3.84
CA GLU A 56 -10.09 -1.87 3.34
C GLU A 56 -10.77 -0.74 4.11
N ASN A 57 -10.56 -0.69 5.42
CA ASN A 57 -11.30 0.22 6.29
C ASN A 57 -10.43 1.31 6.90
N ASP A 58 -9.12 1.18 6.85
CA ASP A 58 -8.20 2.15 7.44
C ASP A 58 -7.73 3.13 6.37
N ASP A 59 -8.28 4.33 6.40
CA ASP A 59 -7.99 5.34 5.38
C ASP A 59 -6.52 5.76 5.36
N ILE A 60 -5.89 5.82 6.53
CA ILE A 60 -4.47 6.20 6.60
C ILE A 60 -3.61 5.12 5.95
N ALA A 61 -3.87 3.85 6.28
CA ALA A 61 -3.13 2.75 5.70
C ALA A 61 -3.36 2.67 4.19
N ARG A 62 -4.61 2.87 3.78
CA ARG A 62 -4.97 2.84 2.37
C ARG A 62 -4.26 3.94 1.58
N GLY A 63 -4.19 5.14 2.17
CA GLY A 63 -3.47 6.26 1.55
C GLY A 63 -1.98 6.00 1.44
N LEU A 64 -1.38 5.42 2.49
CA LEU A 64 0.03 5.05 2.47
C LEU A 64 0.32 4.01 1.40
N LEU A 65 -0.58 3.04 1.24
CA LEU A 65 -0.41 2.01 0.22
C LEU A 65 -0.42 2.63 -1.18
N LYS A 66 -1.32 3.57 -1.43
CA LYS A 66 -1.33 4.28 -2.72
C LYS A 66 -0.03 5.05 -2.93
N THR A 67 0.46 5.69 -1.87
CA THR A 67 1.72 6.43 -1.92
C THR A 67 2.88 5.49 -2.25
N TYR A 68 2.91 4.31 -1.63
CA TYR A 68 3.94 3.32 -1.96
C TYR A 68 3.90 2.97 -3.45
N CYS A 69 2.71 2.77 -4.00
CA CYS A 69 2.60 2.42 -5.41
C CYS A 69 3.21 3.49 -6.32
N ARG A 70 3.08 4.76 -5.94
CA ARG A 70 3.70 5.84 -6.70
C ARG A 70 5.22 5.76 -6.63
N TYR A 71 5.76 5.48 -5.44
CA TYR A 71 7.21 5.32 -5.30
C TYR A 71 7.70 4.13 -6.12
N ALA A 72 6.99 3.01 -6.08
CA ALA A 72 7.37 1.81 -6.82
C ALA A 72 7.35 2.07 -8.32
N ARG A 73 6.34 2.77 -8.82
CA ARG A 73 6.25 3.08 -10.24
C ARG A 73 7.41 3.94 -10.71
N ASN A 74 7.93 4.79 -9.82
CA ASN A 74 9.04 5.68 -10.14
C ASN A 74 10.40 5.11 -9.76
N ASN A 75 10.45 3.83 -9.39
CA ASN A 75 11.67 3.14 -8.97
C ASN A 75 12.38 3.86 -7.82
N SER A 76 11.58 4.43 -6.91
CA SER A 76 12.12 5.16 -5.77
C SER A 76 11.63 4.59 -4.44
N GLU A 77 11.26 3.29 -4.42
CA GLU A 77 10.75 2.67 -3.21
C GLU A 77 11.74 2.71 -2.05
N GLU A 78 13.03 2.82 -2.33
CA GLU A 78 14.04 2.92 -1.28
C GLU A 78 13.87 4.16 -0.41
N TYR A 79 13.20 5.18 -0.91
CA TYR A 79 12.96 6.42 -0.15
C TYR A 79 11.62 6.46 0.54
N PHE A 80 10.78 5.43 0.35
CA PHE A 80 9.41 5.46 0.84
C PHE A 80 9.33 5.56 2.35
N ILE A 81 10.06 4.68 3.06
CA ILE A 81 10.01 4.65 4.53
C ILE A 81 10.47 5.99 5.10
N GLU A 82 11.60 6.48 4.64
CA GLU A 82 12.17 7.72 5.16
C GLU A 82 11.24 8.90 4.93
N ASN A 83 10.67 9.00 3.73
CA ASN A 83 9.84 10.15 3.38
C ASN A 83 8.45 10.11 3.99
N ASN A 84 8.02 8.94 4.50
CA ASN A 84 6.69 8.78 5.07
C ASN A 84 6.75 8.30 6.52
N LEU A 85 7.89 8.50 7.16
CA LEU A 85 8.17 7.92 8.47
C LEU A 85 7.13 8.28 9.52
N GLN A 86 6.70 9.54 9.57
CA GLN A 86 5.76 9.96 10.61
C GLN A 86 4.42 9.25 10.48
N THR A 87 3.93 9.08 9.26
CA THR A 87 2.67 8.39 9.03
C THR A 87 2.81 6.90 9.37
N ILE A 88 3.96 6.32 9.02
CA ILE A 88 4.22 4.91 9.34
C ILE A 88 4.28 4.71 10.85
N LEU A 89 4.90 5.65 11.57
CA LEU A 89 4.94 5.57 13.03
C LEU A 89 3.54 5.63 13.65
N LYS A 90 2.64 6.42 13.06
CA LYS A 90 1.26 6.43 13.53
C LYS A 90 0.60 5.07 13.38
N LEU A 91 0.85 4.40 12.26
CA LEU A 91 0.33 3.05 12.06
C LEU A 91 0.94 2.08 13.06
N GLU A 92 2.23 2.20 13.33
CA GLU A 92 2.89 1.34 14.31
C GLU A 92 2.22 1.46 15.68
N VAL A 93 1.93 2.69 16.10
CA VAL A 93 1.25 2.91 17.36
C VAL A 93 -0.15 2.30 17.33
N GLN A 94 -0.86 2.50 16.23
CA GLN A 94 -2.24 2.03 16.12
C GLN A 94 -2.34 0.51 16.13
N TYR A 95 -1.48 -0.18 15.40
CA TYR A 95 -1.55 -1.62 15.25
C TYR A 95 -0.61 -2.38 16.17
N GLY A 96 0.44 -1.72 16.65
CA GLY A 96 1.47 -2.37 17.43
C GLY A 96 1.36 -2.23 18.93
N LYS A 97 0.40 -1.45 19.39
CA LYS A 97 0.30 -1.13 20.81
C LYS A 97 0.07 -2.37 21.68
N ASP A 98 -0.50 -3.41 21.12
CA ASP A 98 -0.78 -4.63 21.86
C ASP A 98 0.44 -5.52 22.02
N LYS A 99 1.55 -5.13 21.44
CA LYS A 99 2.78 -5.91 21.54
C LYS A 99 3.54 -5.66 22.83
N VAL A 100 3.15 -4.67 23.54
CA VAL A 100 3.84 -4.28 24.78
C VAL A 100 3.54 -5.23 25.91
#